data_02b3cf5437455e140c12d74337383f4f
#
_entry.id   02b3cf5437455e140c12d74337383f4f
#
_cell.length_a   1.000
_cell.length_b   1.000
_cell.length_c   1.000
_cell.angle_alpha   90.00
_cell.angle_beta   90.00
_cell.angle_gamma   90.00
#
_symmetry.space_group_name_H-M   'P 1'
#
loop_
_entity.id
_entity.type
_entity.pdbx_description
1 polymer ?
#
loop_
_entity_poly.entity_id
_entity_poly.type
_entity_poly.pdbx_seq_one_letter_code
_entity_poly.pdbx_strand_id
1 'polypeptide(L)'
;MAGPKLAKLELQIMETLWNRGSASIREIQEAFPEKGRPAYTTIQTTVYRLEGKKAVRRVRKVGNFHIFEAAVSRAAAQRKLIDDLLTLFGGRTQPVMAHLIESGQLTLEDVKEAEKTLRKLERKDKDTEK
;
A
#
# COMPACT_ATOMS: atom_id res chain seq x y z
N MET A 1 -7.89 17.75 1.58
CA MET A 1 -7.80 16.31 1.82
C MET A 1 -6.82 15.69 0.85
N ALA A 2 -5.80 15.02 1.38
CA ALA A 2 -4.88 14.28 0.52
C ALA A 2 -5.71 13.22 -0.21
N GLY A 3 -6.07 13.50 -1.44
CA GLY A 3 -6.99 12.68 -2.18
C GLY A 3 -6.40 11.39 -2.71
N PRO A 4 -7.23 10.58 -3.40
CA PRO A 4 -6.78 9.31 -3.98
C PRO A 4 -5.57 9.44 -4.90
N LYS A 5 -5.39 10.60 -5.56
CA LYS A 5 -4.25 10.85 -6.44
C LYS A 5 -2.91 10.77 -5.72
N LEU A 6 -2.84 11.39 -4.52
CA LEU A 6 -1.62 11.39 -3.73
C LEU A 6 -1.32 9.98 -3.23
N ALA A 7 -2.33 9.28 -2.73
CA ALA A 7 -2.19 7.90 -2.31
C ALA A 7 -1.74 7.01 -3.48
N LYS A 8 -2.24 7.27 -4.67
CA LYS A 8 -1.86 6.50 -5.86
C LYS A 8 -0.38 6.67 -6.20
N LEU A 9 0.11 7.90 -6.21
CA LEU A 9 1.53 8.17 -6.52
C LEU A 9 2.43 7.61 -5.43
N GLU A 10 2.06 7.79 -4.17
CA GLU A 10 2.81 7.23 -3.05
C GLU A 10 2.91 5.70 -3.19
N LEU A 11 1.81 5.04 -3.52
CA LEU A 11 1.78 3.59 -3.69
C LEU A 11 2.67 3.15 -4.85
N GLN A 12 2.64 3.87 -5.99
CA GLN A 12 3.47 3.56 -7.14
C GLN A 12 4.96 3.66 -6.80
N ILE A 13 5.34 4.67 -6.02
CA ILE A 13 6.72 4.84 -5.55
C ILE A 13 7.10 3.69 -4.62
N MET A 14 6.23 3.36 -3.68
CA MET A 14 6.47 2.24 -2.78
C MET A 14 6.61 0.92 -3.53
N GLU A 15 5.78 0.68 -4.55
CA GLU A 15 5.90 -0.52 -5.40
C GLU A 15 7.28 -0.62 -6.05
N THR A 16 7.79 0.49 -6.55
CA THR A 16 9.13 0.53 -7.14
C THR A 16 10.19 0.13 -6.10
N LEU A 17 10.08 0.66 -4.89
CA LEU A 17 11.06 0.36 -3.83
C LEU A 17 10.95 -1.09 -3.36
N TRP A 18 9.73 -1.62 -3.24
CA TRP A 18 9.56 -3.03 -2.87
C TRP A 18 10.11 -3.98 -3.94
N ASN A 19 9.94 -3.62 -5.21
CA ASN A 19 10.42 -4.45 -6.32
C ASN A 19 11.94 -4.37 -6.50
N ARG A 20 12.53 -3.19 -6.30
CA ARG A 20 13.97 -2.97 -6.52
C ARG A 20 14.83 -3.13 -5.26
N GLY A 21 14.22 -2.98 -4.10
CA GLY A 21 14.92 -2.98 -2.82
C GLY A 21 15.39 -1.59 -2.39
N SER A 22 16.07 -0.86 -3.27
CA SER A 22 16.50 0.52 -2.99
C SER A 22 16.67 1.28 -4.29
N ALA A 23 16.55 2.61 -4.24
CA ALA A 23 16.64 3.44 -5.43
C ALA A 23 16.85 4.91 -5.06
N SER A 24 17.51 5.65 -5.97
CA SER A 24 17.56 7.10 -5.92
C SER A 24 16.25 7.67 -6.47
N ILE A 25 16.02 8.97 -6.26
CA ILE A 25 14.83 9.63 -6.80
C ILE A 25 14.77 9.52 -8.32
N ARG A 26 15.92 9.68 -9.00
CA ARG A 26 15.99 9.54 -10.45
C ARG A 26 15.61 8.13 -10.90
N GLU A 27 16.11 7.12 -10.22
CA GLU A 27 15.79 5.72 -10.53
C GLU A 27 14.30 5.43 -10.33
N ILE A 28 13.70 6.01 -9.29
CA ILE A 28 12.26 5.90 -9.06
C ILE A 28 11.51 6.57 -10.22
N GLN A 29 11.91 7.78 -10.61
CA GLN A 29 11.29 8.49 -11.74
C GLN A 29 11.38 7.67 -13.02
N GLU A 30 12.54 7.12 -13.31
CA GLU A 30 12.78 6.33 -14.53
C GLU A 30 12.00 5.02 -14.57
N ALA A 31 11.52 4.53 -13.42
CA ALA A 31 10.69 3.34 -13.36
C ALA A 31 9.27 3.59 -13.87
N PHE A 32 8.84 4.86 -13.97
CA PHE A 32 7.56 5.20 -14.57
C PHE A 32 7.68 5.20 -16.10
N PRO A 33 6.61 4.83 -16.83
CA PRO A 33 6.60 4.93 -18.29
C PRO A 33 6.91 6.36 -18.73
N GLU A 34 7.60 6.52 -19.86
CA GLU A 34 7.93 7.85 -20.38
C GLU A 34 6.71 8.72 -20.58
N LYS A 35 5.63 8.12 -21.09
CA LYS A 35 4.37 8.83 -21.29
C LYS A 35 3.67 8.98 -19.95
N GLY A 36 3.43 10.22 -19.54
CA GLY A 36 2.79 10.51 -18.28
C GLY A 36 3.72 10.44 -17.07
N ARG A 37 5.03 10.37 -17.31
CA ARG A 37 6.02 10.30 -16.23
C ARG A 37 5.96 11.56 -15.37
N PRO A 38 5.83 11.42 -14.04
CA PRO A 38 5.87 12.58 -13.15
C PRO A 38 7.23 13.30 -13.23
N ALA A 39 7.21 14.60 -12.97
CA ALA A 39 8.44 15.38 -12.92
C ALA A 39 9.32 14.94 -11.76
N TYR A 40 10.62 15.15 -11.90
CA TYR A 40 11.59 14.82 -10.86
C TYR A 40 11.21 15.45 -9.51
N THR A 41 10.83 16.74 -9.52
CA THR A 41 10.46 17.45 -8.30
C THR A 41 9.20 16.89 -7.66
N THR A 42 8.27 16.38 -8.45
CA THR A 42 7.05 15.73 -7.94
C THR A 42 7.41 14.43 -7.21
N ILE A 43 8.28 13.61 -7.81
CA ILE A 43 8.76 12.38 -7.18
C ILE A 43 9.53 12.73 -5.89
N GLN A 44 10.43 13.71 -5.95
CA GLN A 44 11.22 14.15 -4.80
C GLN A 44 10.33 14.57 -3.62
N THR A 45 9.35 15.42 -3.89
CA THR A 45 8.42 15.90 -2.87
C THR A 45 7.65 14.74 -2.25
N THR A 46 7.20 13.80 -3.07
CA THR A 46 6.43 12.64 -2.61
C THR A 46 7.31 11.70 -1.77
N VAL A 47 8.55 11.46 -2.20
CA VAL A 47 9.50 10.63 -1.43
C VAL A 47 9.79 11.27 -0.07
N TYR A 48 10.02 12.59 -0.03
CA TYR A 48 10.26 13.30 1.23
C TYR A 48 9.04 13.23 2.15
N ARG A 49 7.85 13.26 1.56
CA ARG A 49 6.60 13.11 2.31
C ARG A 49 6.48 11.70 2.90
N LEU A 50 6.83 10.68 2.11
CA LEU A 50 6.87 9.28 2.58
C LEU A 50 7.91 9.10 3.68
N GLU A 51 9.05 9.78 3.56
CA GLU A 51 10.09 9.77 4.60
C GLU A 51 9.53 10.38 5.89
N GLY A 52 8.82 11.49 5.80
CA GLY A 52 8.16 12.11 6.95
C GLY A 52 7.13 11.21 7.61
N LYS A 53 6.45 10.38 6.83
CA LYS A 53 5.50 9.37 7.34
C LYS A 53 6.19 8.11 7.85
N LYS A 54 7.51 8.02 7.74
CA LYS A 54 8.32 6.86 8.11
C LYS A 54 8.01 5.62 7.25
N ALA A 55 7.51 5.83 6.04
CA ALA A 55 7.26 4.75 5.09
C ALA A 55 8.51 4.43 4.26
N VAL A 56 9.40 5.40 4.07
CA VAL A 56 10.71 5.20 3.44
C VAL A 56 11.80 5.77 4.34
N ARG A 57 13.03 5.31 4.13
CA ARG A 57 14.19 5.81 4.84
C ARG A 57 15.39 5.93 3.91
N ARG A 58 16.31 6.81 4.25
CA ARG A 58 17.58 6.95 3.53
C ARG A 58 18.52 5.86 4.03
N VAL A 59 19.13 5.15 3.08
CA VAL A 59 20.03 4.05 3.39
C VAL A 59 21.47 4.49 3.33
N ARG A 60 21.82 5.24 2.26
CA ARG A 60 23.17 5.69 2.03
C ARG A 60 23.15 6.84 1.01
N LYS A 61 24.30 7.45 0.85
CA LYS A 61 24.51 8.51 -0.14
C LYS A 61 25.54 8.04 -1.15
N VAL A 62 25.25 8.18 -2.43
CA VAL A 62 26.16 7.86 -3.52
C VAL A 62 26.39 9.15 -4.29
N GLY A 63 27.61 9.71 -4.19
CA GLY A 63 27.87 11.03 -4.72
C GLY A 63 26.97 12.06 -4.04
N ASN A 64 26.20 12.80 -4.84
CA ASN A 64 25.26 13.79 -4.34
C ASN A 64 23.84 13.23 -4.20
N PHE A 65 23.63 11.93 -4.44
CA PHE A 65 22.31 11.33 -4.45
C PHE A 65 22.08 10.46 -3.23
N HIS A 66 20.93 10.63 -2.61
CA HIS A 66 20.49 9.75 -1.53
C HIS A 66 19.80 8.53 -2.12
N ILE A 67 20.04 7.39 -1.51
CA ILE A 67 19.37 6.12 -1.86
C ILE A 67 18.34 5.84 -0.79
N PHE A 68 17.13 5.51 -1.21
CA PHE A 68 15.99 5.26 -0.34
C PHE A 68 15.56 3.80 -0.42
N GLU A 69 14.97 3.31 0.66
CA GLU A 69 14.34 2.00 0.67
C GLU A 69 13.02 2.08 1.43
N ALA A 70 12.16 1.10 1.22
CA ALA A 70 10.91 1.02 1.96
C ALA A 70 11.21 0.69 3.43
N ALA A 71 10.61 1.45 4.35
CA ALA A 71 10.72 1.19 5.78
C ALA A 71 9.55 0.37 6.31
N VAL A 72 8.52 0.16 5.47
CA VAL A 72 7.35 -0.66 5.80
C VAL A 72 7.19 -1.74 4.73
N SER A 73 6.69 -2.91 5.12
CA SER A 73 6.45 -3.99 4.18
C SER A 73 5.24 -3.69 3.30
N ARG A 74 5.19 -4.35 2.13
CA ARG A 74 4.02 -4.26 1.25
C ARG A 74 2.75 -4.68 1.98
N ALA A 75 2.80 -5.78 2.72
CA ALA A 75 1.65 -6.28 3.46
C ALA A 75 1.15 -5.28 4.50
N ALA A 76 2.06 -4.65 5.25
CA ALA A 76 1.70 -3.65 6.26
C ALA A 76 1.05 -2.42 5.61
N ALA A 77 1.60 -1.95 4.48
CA ALA A 77 1.04 -0.82 3.75
C ALA A 77 -0.35 -1.14 3.19
N GLN A 78 -0.54 -2.34 2.66
CA GLN A 78 -1.83 -2.79 2.14
C GLN A 78 -2.88 -2.84 3.25
N ARG A 79 -2.52 -3.38 4.43
CA ARG A 79 -3.43 -3.43 5.58
C ARG A 79 -3.84 -2.02 6.01
N LYS A 80 -2.89 -1.10 6.04
CA LYS A 80 -3.17 0.29 6.40
C LYS A 80 -4.15 0.93 5.42
N LEU A 81 -3.99 0.69 4.12
CA LEU A 81 -4.91 1.19 3.10
C LEU A 81 -6.32 0.63 3.29
N ILE A 82 -6.43 -0.65 3.61
CA ILE A 82 -7.72 -1.29 3.87
C ILE A 82 -8.37 -0.67 5.11
N ASP A 83 -7.61 -0.48 6.18
CA ASP A 83 -8.12 0.13 7.40
C ASP A 83 -8.62 1.56 7.16
N ASP A 84 -7.86 2.35 6.39
CA ASP A 84 -8.25 3.71 6.04
C ASP A 84 -9.52 3.72 5.20
N LEU A 85 -9.64 2.78 4.25
CA LEU A 85 -10.84 2.62 3.44
C LEU A 85 -12.06 2.32 4.30
N LEU A 86 -11.94 1.37 5.21
CA LEU A 86 -13.04 0.99 6.10
C LEU A 86 -13.46 2.15 7.00
N THR A 87 -12.52 3.00 7.41
CA THR A 87 -12.82 4.19 8.20
C THR A 87 -13.75 5.13 7.44
N LEU A 88 -13.55 5.27 6.11
CA LEU A 88 -14.43 6.08 5.26
C LEU A 88 -15.86 5.55 5.23
N PHE A 89 -16.05 4.26 5.49
CA PHE A 89 -17.38 3.63 5.55
C PHE A 89 -17.86 3.46 6.98
N GLY A 90 -17.28 4.19 7.92
CA GLY A 90 -17.68 4.10 9.33
C GLY A 90 -17.44 2.74 9.97
N GLY A 91 -16.49 1.98 9.45
CA GLY A 91 -16.18 0.63 9.91
C GLY A 91 -17.13 -0.44 9.35
N ARG A 92 -18.04 -0.06 8.45
CA ARG A 92 -19.03 -0.98 7.88
C ARG A 92 -18.44 -1.72 6.69
N THR A 93 -18.45 -3.05 6.75
CA THR A 93 -17.90 -3.90 5.68
C THR A 93 -18.91 -4.22 4.58
N GLN A 94 -20.23 -4.19 4.89
CA GLN A 94 -21.26 -4.58 3.96
C GLN A 94 -21.25 -3.80 2.64
N PRO A 95 -21.12 -2.45 2.63
CA PRO A 95 -21.08 -1.71 1.36
C PRO A 95 -19.88 -2.11 0.48
N VAL A 96 -18.73 -2.38 1.09
CA VAL A 96 -17.52 -2.80 0.38
C VAL A 96 -17.73 -4.19 -0.24
N MET A 97 -18.26 -5.13 0.55
CA MET A 97 -18.53 -6.49 0.07
C MET A 97 -19.56 -6.50 -1.05
N ALA A 98 -20.64 -5.71 -0.90
CA ALA A 98 -21.70 -5.63 -1.90
C ALA A 98 -21.13 -5.13 -3.24
N HIS A 99 -20.29 -4.10 -3.20
CA HIS A 99 -19.66 -3.57 -4.40
C HIS A 99 -18.75 -4.61 -5.07
N LEU A 100 -17.95 -5.32 -4.27
CA LEU A 100 -17.04 -6.34 -4.79
C LEU A 100 -17.80 -7.50 -5.45
N ILE A 101 -18.94 -7.87 -4.87
CA ILE A 101 -19.79 -8.92 -5.43
C ILE A 101 -20.43 -8.45 -6.75
N GLU A 102 -21.05 -7.27 -6.73
CA GLU A 102 -21.75 -6.73 -7.89
C GLU A 102 -20.80 -6.48 -9.08
N SER A 103 -19.54 -6.10 -8.81
CA SER A 103 -18.54 -5.86 -9.84
C SER A 103 -17.84 -7.14 -10.33
N GLY A 104 -18.17 -8.29 -9.75
CA GLY A 104 -17.59 -9.57 -10.13
C GLY A 104 -16.20 -9.83 -9.56
N GLN A 105 -15.71 -8.96 -8.70
CA GLN A 105 -14.39 -9.13 -8.09
C GLN A 105 -14.37 -10.14 -6.95
N LEU A 106 -15.51 -10.29 -6.28
CA LEU A 106 -15.65 -11.27 -5.19
C LEU A 106 -16.58 -12.39 -5.66
N THR A 107 -16.04 -13.60 -5.76
CA THR A 107 -16.78 -14.78 -6.26
C THR A 107 -17.25 -15.67 -5.11
N LEU A 108 -18.11 -16.63 -5.42
CA LEU A 108 -18.55 -17.61 -4.43
C LEU A 108 -17.36 -18.41 -3.86
N GLU A 109 -16.37 -18.70 -4.70
CA GLU A 109 -15.15 -19.38 -4.25
C GLU A 109 -14.39 -18.55 -3.23
N ASP A 110 -14.27 -17.24 -3.49
CA ASP A 110 -13.61 -16.30 -2.56
C ASP A 110 -14.34 -16.29 -1.21
N VAL A 111 -15.67 -16.30 -1.24
CA VAL A 111 -16.49 -16.31 -0.02
C VAL A 111 -16.29 -17.61 0.76
N LYS A 112 -16.20 -18.74 0.06
CA LYS A 112 -15.95 -20.04 0.70
C LYS A 112 -14.58 -20.06 1.38
N GLU A 113 -13.56 -19.52 0.71
CA GLU A 113 -12.22 -19.41 1.30
C GLU A 113 -12.21 -18.49 2.52
N ALA A 114 -12.93 -17.36 2.42
CA ALA A 114 -13.08 -16.43 3.54
C ALA A 114 -13.78 -17.09 4.73
N GLU A 115 -14.78 -17.93 4.47
CA GLU A 115 -15.47 -18.67 5.51
C GLU A 115 -14.51 -19.59 6.27
N LYS A 116 -13.64 -20.29 5.56
CA LYS A 116 -12.62 -21.14 6.19
C LYS A 116 -11.71 -20.34 7.11
N THR A 117 -11.29 -19.17 6.66
CA THR A 117 -10.44 -18.28 7.45
C THR A 117 -11.14 -17.81 8.71
N LEU A 118 -12.42 -17.44 8.61
CA LEU A 118 -13.23 -17.02 9.75
C LEU A 118 -13.38 -18.14 10.77
N ARG A 119 -13.61 -19.37 10.31
CA ARG A 119 -13.74 -20.54 11.19
C ARG A 119 -12.44 -20.83 11.94
N LYS A 120 -11.28 -20.66 11.27
CA LYS A 120 -9.97 -20.81 11.90
C LYS A 120 -9.76 -19.79 13.01
N LEU A 121 -10.14 -18.54 12.77
CA LEU A 121 -10.02 -17.47 13.75
C LEU A 121 -10.92 -17.72 14.96
N GLU A 122 -12.14 -18.20 14.75
CA GLU A 122 -13.05 -18.55 15.84
C GLU A 122 -12.49 -19.66 16.72
N ARG A 123 -11.89 -20.69 16.12
CA ARG A 123 -11.25 -21.78 16.86
C ARG A 123 -10.08 -21.26 17.69
N LYS A 124 -9.28 -20.35 17.10
CA LYS A 124 -8.13 -19.79 17.78
C LYS A 124 -8.53 -18.93 18.97
N ASP A 125 -9.61 -18.16 18.84
CA ASP A 125 -10.16 -17.36 19.94
C ASP A 125 -10.67 -18.25 21.08
N LYS A 126 -11.34 -19.34 20.75
CA LYS A 126 -11.81 -20.31 21.75
C LYS A 126 -10.65 -20.97 22.50
N ASP A 127 -9.58 -21.31 21.77
CA ASP A 127 -8.39 -21.91 22.38
C ASP A 127 -7.67 -20.92 23.30
N THR A 128 -7.72 -19.63 22.96
CA THR A 128 -7.07 -18.58 23.76
C THR A 128 -7.88 -18.25 25.03
N GLU A 129 -9.19 -18.43 25.01
CA GLU A 129 -10.08 -18.19 26.16
C GLU A 129 -10.00 -19.28 27.24
N LYS A 130 -9.38 -20.39 26.90
CA LYS A 130 -9.13 -21.48 27.86
C LYS A 130 -7.79 -21.26 28.57
#